data_79617cf3b031d9f424ee0d09d2c49a7f
#
_entry.id   79617cf3b031d9f424ee0d09d2c49a7f
#
_cell.length_a   1.000
_cell.length_b   1.000
_cell.length_c   1.000
_cell.angle_alpha   90.00
_cell.angle_beta   90.00
_cell.angle_gamma   90.00
#
_symmetry.space_group_name_H-M   'P 1'
#
loop_
_entity.id
_entity.type
_entity.pdbx_description
1 polymer ?
#
loop_
_entity_poly.entity_id
_entity_poly.type
_entity_poly.pdbx_seq_one_letter_code
_entity_poly.pdbx_strand_id
1 'polypeptide(L)'
;MSMQHHPKSEKRHVDIDVDRVAKIYAQAVVEAADAANCRREVLAELGGLAREVLPKVPQAEAVFSSPKVSAEEKAAMIDKIAKGRLLPTTVHALHVLARHGRLGILAPIVDAAECLADELDGRKQATFTTAMPLDTPEQERIVGELERTVKSPLTPSFVVDPSIIGGLVVRIGDTIYDQSVATSLARLGGRLQQRNIHAIQNREYTWHT
;
A
#
# COMPACT_ATOMS: atom_id res chain seq x y z
N MET A 1 37.72 -8.01 -17.86
CA MET A 1 36.29 -8.39 -18.02
C MET A 1 35.71 -8.54 -16.63
N SER A 2 35.18 -7.46 -16.08
CA SER A 2 34.60 -7.44 -14.72
C SER A 2 33.09 -7.55 -14.85
N MET A 3 32.53 -8.65 -14.39
CA MET A 3 31.09 -8.86 -14.27
C MET A 3 30.55 -7.96 -13.15
N GLN A 4 29.78 -6.95 -13.50
CA GLN A 4 29.03 -6.14 -12.55
C GLN A 4 27.82 -6.95 -12.09
N HIS A 5 27.89 -7.38 -10.85
CA HIS A 5 26.78 -8.03 -10.14
C HIS A 5 25.67 -7.01 -9.87
N HIS A 6 24.49 -7.23 -10.42
CA HIS A 6 23.34 -6.35 -10.24
C HIS A 6 22.60 -6.72 -8.93
N PRO A 7 22.53 -5.83 -7.92
CA PRO A 7 21.91 -6.15 -6.62
C PRO A 7 20.38 -6.03 -6.61
N LYS A 8 19.73 -5.91 -7.78
CA LYS A 8 18.28 -5.70 -7.88
C LYS A 8 17.41 -6.95 -7.74
N SER A 9 17.98 -8.16 -7.88
CA SER A 9 17.19 -9.40 -7.81
C SER A 9 17.02 -9.93 -6.39
N GLU A 10 18.00 -9.73 -5.52
CA GLU A 10 17.93 -10.22 -4.13
C GLU A 10 16.91 -9.44 -3.28
N LYS A 11 16.78 -8.12 -3.46
CA LYS A 11 15.77 -7.34 -2.73
C LYS A 11 14.33 -7.76 -3.06
N ARG A 12 14.03 -8.11 -4.32
CA ARG A 12 12.69 -8.56 -4.71
C ARG A 12 12.29 -9.91 -4.13
N HIS A 13 13.24 -10.84 -3.94
CA HIS A 13 12.94 -12.14 -3.35
C HIS A 13 12.68 -12.04 -1.83
N VAL A 14 13.43 -11.22 -1.14
CA VAL A 14 13.24 -10.98 0.31
C VAL A 14 11.90 -10.27 0.57
N ASP A 15 11.53 -9.31 -0.28
CA ASP A 15 10.23 -8.59 -0.17
C ASP A 15 9.03 -9.53 -0.40
N ILE A 16 9.11 -10.45 -1.37
CA ILE A 16 8.02 -11.41 -1.67
C ILE A 16 7.79 -12.41 -0.51
N ASP A 17 8.85 -12.88 0.14
CA ASP A 17 8.73 -13.79 1.26
C ASP A 17 8.18 -13.07 2.51
N VAL A 18 8.57 -11.81 2.72
CA VAL A 18 8.02 -10.99 3.81
C VAL A 18 6.53 -10.74 3.61
N ASP A 19 6.11 -10.39 2.39
CA ASP A 19 4.69 -10.15 2.08
C ASP A 19 3.81 -11.40 2.29
N ARG A 20 4.30 -12.56 1.90
CA ARG A 20 3.57 -13.83 2.12
C ARG A 20 3.41 -14.14 3.59
N VAL A 21 4.48 -13.99 4.37
CA VAL A 21 4.46 -14.21 5.81
C VAL A 21 3.56 -13.18 6.48
N ALA A 22 3.66 -11.91 6.10
CA ALA A 22 2.83 -10.83 6.62
C ALA A 22 1.33 -11.11 6.42
N LYS A 23 0.91 -11.58 5.25
CA LYS A 23 -0.49 -11.94 4.96
C LYS A 23 -1.02 -13.06 5.86
N ILE A 24 -0.21 -14.09 6.14
CA ILE A 24 -0.63 -15.19 7.02
C ILE A 24 -0.88 -14.69 8.45
N TYR A 25 0.04 -13.87 8.99
CA TYR A 25 -0.14 -13.30 10.32
C TYR A 25 -1.26 -12.25 10.36
N ALA A 26 -1.41 -11.46 9.31
CA ALA A 26 -2.50 -10.51 9.16
C ALA A 26 -3.87 -11.19 9.23
N GLN A 27 -4.04 -12.28 8.50
CA GLN A 27 -5.27 -13.07 8.54
C GLN A 27 -5.55 -13.58 9.96
N ALA A 28 -4.57 -14.17 10.64
CA ALA A 28 -4.73 -14.65 12.00
C ALA A 28 -5.10 -13.54 13.00
N VAL A 29 -4.49 -12.35 12.86
CA VAL A 29 -4.80 -11.18 13.69
C VAL A 29 -6.23 -10.70 13.45
N VAL A 30 -6.65 -10.58 12.19
CA VAL A 30 -8.00 -10.13 11.83
C VAL A 30 -9.05 -11.13 12.33
N GLU A 31 -8.85 -12.43 12.10
CA GLU A 31 -9.77 -13.48 12.59
C GLU A 31 -9.90 -13.48 14.13
N ALA A 32 -8.78 -13.34 14.85
CA ALA A 32 -8.78 -13.24 16.30
C ALA A 32 -9.50 -11.98 16.82
N ALA A 33 -9.30 -10.86 16.13
CA ALA A 33 -9.92 -9.59 16.46
C ALA A 33 -11.43 -9.57 16.13
N ASP A 34 -11.84 -10.25 15.06
CA ASP A 34 -13.25 -10.46 14.71
C ASP A 34 -13.97 -11.35 15.73
N ALA A 35 -13.35 -12.43 16.16
CA ALA A 35 -13.88 -13.30 17.20
C ALA A 35 -14.11 -12.57 18.54
N ALA A 36 -13.28 -11.54 18.80
CA ALA A 36 -13.41 -10.67 19.99
C ALA A 36 -14.28 -9.42 19.75
N ASN A 37 -14.83 -9.21 18.54
CA ASN A 37 -15.58 -8.01 18.11
C ASN A 37 -14.84 -6.69 18.37
N CYS A 38 -13.51 -6.69 18.23
CA CYS A 38 -12.66 -5.52 18.48
C CYS A 38 -11.66 -5.25 17.35
N ARG A 39 -12.03 -5.58 16.08
CA ARG A 39 -11.13 -5.49 14.92
C ARG A 39 -10.57 -4.08 14.74
N ARG A 40 -11.40 -3.05 14.77
CA ARG A 40 -10.98 -1.67 14.55
C ARG A 40 -10.00 -1.19 15.60
N GLU A 41 -10.29 -1.49 16.86
CA GLU A 41 -9.46 -1.10 17.99
C GLU A 41 -8.09 -1.81 17.92
N VAL A 42 -8.09 -3.11 17.66
CA VAL A 42 -6.84 -3.90 17.52
C VAL A 42 -5.97 -3.37 16.37
N LEU A 43 -6.56 -3.10 15.21
CA LEU A 43 -5.82 -2.55 14.07
C LEU A 43 -5.30 -1.14 14.35
N ALA A 44 -6.10 -0.29 15.01
CA ALA A 44 -5.66 1.06 15.40
C ALA A 44 -4.49 1.01 16.38
N GLU A 45 -4.54 0.13 17.39
CA GLU A 45 -3.45 -0.05 18.37
C GLU A 45 -2.17 -0.59 17.71
N LEU A 46 -2.28 -1.62 16.87
CA LEU A 46 -1.13 -2.18 16.14
C LEU A 46 -0.55 -1.16 15.16
N GLY A 47 -1.40 -0.40 14.45
CA GLY A 47 -1.00 0.68 13.55
C GLY A 47 -0.27 1.80 14.29
N GLY A 48 -0.79 2.25 15.42
CA GLY A 48 -0.13 3.22 16.30
C GLY A 48 1.24 2.74 16.79
N LEU A 49 1.34 1.47 17.20
CA LEU A 49 2.61 0.88 17.60
C LEU A 49 3.61 0.85 16.44
N ALA A 50 3.20 0.39 15.26
CA ALA A 50 4.09 0.21 14.11
C ALA A 50 4.56 1.56 13.52
N ARG A 51 3.66 2.55 13.40
CA ARG A 51 3.91 3.80 12.67
C ARG A 51 4.33 4.96 13.58
N GLU A 52 3.90 4.97 14.84
CA GLU A 52 4.15 6.10 15.74
C GLU A 52 5.16 5.79 16.85
N VAL A 53 5.09 4.59 17.42
CA VAL A 53 5.92 4.24 18.59
C VAL A 53 7.27 3.69 18.16
N LEU A 54 7.32 2.70 17.28
CA LEU A 54 8.56 2.06 16.86
C LEU A 54 9.55 3.04 16.20
N PRO A 55 9.15 3.93 15.26
CA PRO A 55 10.09 4.88 14.66
C PRO A 55 10.66 5.90 15.65
N LYS A 56 9.91 6.23 16.72
CA LYS A 56 10.35 7.17 17.75
C LYS A 56 11.34 6.54 18.75
N VAL A 57 11.40 5.20 18.79
CA VAL A 57 12.29 4.46 19.71
C VAL A 57 13.16 3.47 18.92
N PRO A 58 14.22 3.96 18.25
CA PRO A 58 15.07 3.10 17.39
C PRO A 58 15.66 1.89 18.11
N GLN A 59 15.86 2.02 19.42
CA GLN A 59 16.34 0.92 20.28
C GLN A 59 15.30 -0.22 20.37
N ALA A 60 14.01 0.08 20.41
CA ALA A 60 12.96 -0.92 20.45
C ALA A 60 12.86 -1.69 19.13
N GLU A 61 12.95 -0.98 18.01
CA GLU A 61 12.96 -1.60 16.68
C GLU A 61 14.17 -2.54 16.51
N ALA A 62 15.37 -2.10 16.92
CA ALA A 62 16.57 -2.92 16.89
C ALA A 62 16.45 -4.18 17.77
N VAL A 63 15.81 -4.08 18.94
CA VAL A 63 15.57 -5.19 19.85
C VAL A 63 14.53 -6.16 19.27
N PHE A 64 13.42 -5.65 18.70
CA PHE A 64 12.37 -6.48 18.14
C PHE A 64 12.82 -7.23 16.88
N SER A 65 13.70 -6.62 16.07
CA SER A 65 14.28 -7.24 14.88
C SER A 65 15.45 -8.18 15.19
N SER A 66 16.09 -8.04 16.38
CA SER A 66 17.27 -8.80 16.73
C SER A 66 16.96 -10.27 17.05
N PRO A 67 17.62 -11.23 16.40
CA PRO A 67 17.52 -12.64 16.76
C PRO A 67 18.26 -13.00 18.06
N LYS A 68 19.07 -12.08 18.61
CA LYS A 68 19.85 -12.30 19.84
C LYS A 68 19.04 -12.12 21.11
N VAL A 69 17.90 -11.42 21.03
CA VAL A 69 16.99 -11.19 22.16
C VAL A 69 15.95 -12.31 22.18
N SER A 70 15.81 -12.96 23.33
CA SER A 70 14.89 -14.08 23.50
C SER A 70 13.42 -13.64 23.34
N ALA A 71 12.54 -14.60 22.98
CA ALA A 71 11.13 -14.34 22.88
C ALA A 71 10.52 -13.89 24.22
N GLU A 72 11.03 -14.41 25.34
CA GLU A 72 10.59 -14.07 26.69
C GLU A 72 10.94 -12.63 27.07
N GLU A 73 12.16 -12.19 26.73
CA GLU A 73 12.57 -10.79 26.95
C GLU A 73 11.71 -9.82 26.10
N LYS A 74 11.43 -10.16 24.85
CA LYS A 74 10.52 -9.40 23.98
C LYS A 74 9.12 -9.34 24.56
N ALA A 75 8.59 -10.48 25.04
CA ALA A 75 7.28 -10.54 25.67
C ALA A 75 7.22 -9.67 26.95
N ALA A 76 8.23 -9.72 27.80
CA ALA A 76 8.32 -8.87 28.98
C ALA A 76 8.37 -7.36 28.65
N MET A 77 8.97 -6.99 27.53
CA MET A 77 8.94 -5.60 27.03
C MET A 77 7.56 -5.21 26.55
N ILE A 78 6.88 -6.09 25.80
CA ILE A 78 5.50 -5.88 25.34
C ILE A 78 4.59 -5.66 26.55
N ASP A 79 4.70 -6.51 27.59
CA ASP A 79 3.88 -6.37 28.81
C ASP A 79 4.13 -5.05 29.55
N LYS A 80 5.38 -4.56 29.55
CA LYS A 80 5.71 -3.24 30.13
C LYS A 80 5.09 -2.09 29.33
N ILE A 81 5.04 -2.18 28.02
CA ILE A 81 4.45 -1.17 27.13
C ILE A 81 2.92 -1.22 27.24
N ALA A 82 2.38 -2.43 27.24
CA ALA A 82 0.94 -2.68 27.24
C ALA A 82 0.26 -2.16 28.52
N LYS A 83 0.79 -2.42 29.71
CA LYS A 83 0.34 -2.01 31.07
C LYS A 83 -1.07 -1.41 31.14
N GLY A 84 -2.09 -2.13 30.67
CA GLY A 84 -3.47 -1.69 30.68
C GLY A 84 -3.85 -0.60 29.65
N ARG A 85 -2.97 -0.32 28.67
CA ARG A 85 -3.21 0.63 27.59
C ARG A 85 -3.65 -0.04 26.29
N LEU A 86 -3.36 -1.33 26.13
CA LEU A 86 -3.67 -2.12 24.94
C LEU A 86 -4.71 -3.18 25.27
N LEU A 87 -5.50 -3.53 24.28
CA LEU A 87 -6.47 -4.62 24.39
C LEU A 87 -5.76 -5.97 24.61
N PRO A 88 -6.37 -6.87 25.37
CA PRO A 88 -5.81 -8.21 25.58
C PRO A 88 -5.52 -8.95 24.27
N THR A 89 -6.37 -8.80 23.27
CA THR A 89 -6.21 -9.38 21.92
C THR A 89 -4.98 -8.83 21.23
N THR A 90 -4.72 -7.52 21.31
CA THR A 90 -3.52 -6.88 20.76
C THR A 90 -2.26 -7.41 21.43
N VAL A 91 -2.25 -7.50 22.76
CA VAL A 91 -1.12 -8.04 23.53
C VAL A 91 -0.86 -9.50 23.15
N HIS A 92 -1.92 -10.30 23.02
CA HIS A 92 -1.80 -11.69 22.60
C HIS A 92 -1.21 -11.83 21.19
N ALA A 93 -1.67 -11.02 20.23
CA ALA A 93 -1.11 -10.98 18.89
C ALA A 93 0.39 -10.64 18.89
N LEU A 94 0.80 -9.63 19.67
CA LEU A 94 2.21 -9.25 19.81
C LEU A 94 3.05 -10.36 20.44
N HIS A 95 2.52 -11.09 21.44
CA HIS A 95 3.21 -12.23 22.04
C HIS A 95 3.41 -13.38 21.04
N VAL A 96 2.40 -13.67 20.19
CA VAL A 96 2.52 -14.66 19.13
C VAL A 96 3.60 -14.25 18.14
N LEU A 97 3.63 -12.99 17.72
CA LEU A 97 4.68 -12.46 16.84
C LEU A 97 6.07 -12.50 17.47
N ALA A 98 6.18 -12.23 18.79
CA ALA A 98 7.42 -12.34 19.53
C ALA A 98 7.95 -13.80 19.55
N ARG A 99 7.08 -14.76 19.86
CA ARG A 99 7.41 -16.19 19.88
C ARG A 99 7.94 -16.70 18.55
N HIS A 100 7.37 -16.24 17.46
CA HIS A 100 7.77 -16.61 16.11
C HIS A 100 8.91 -15.74 15.54
N GLY A 101 9.42 -14.77 16.30
CA GLY A 101 10.50 -13.89 15.86
C GLY A 101 10.08 -12.94 14.70
N ARG A 102 8.79 -12.59 14.61
CA ARG A 102 8.21 -11.80 13.50
C ARG A 102 7.88 -10.36 13.87
N LEU A 103 8.28 -9.88 15.04
CA LEU A 103 8.07 -8.49 15.45
C LEU A 103 8.77 -7.48 14.52
N GLY A 104 9.89 -7.85 13.89
CA GLY A 104 10.59 -6.98 12.94
C GLY A 104 9.83 -6.68 11.66
N ILE A 105 8.79 -7.46 11.36
CA ILE A 105 7.90 -7.25 10.20
C ILE A 105 6.50 -6.80 10.62
N LEU A 106 6.38 -6.15 11.79
CA LEU A 106 5.08 -5.70 12.30
C LEU A 106 4.39 -4.72 11.35
N ALA A 107 5.13 -3.76 10.77
CA ALA A 107 4.55 -2.79 9.84
C ALA A 107 3.92 -3.46 8.60
N PRO A 108 4.62 -4.33 7.84
CA PRO A 108 4.01 -5.10 6.77
C PRO A 108 2.79 -5.96 7.20
N ILE A 109 2.82 -6.51 8.42
CA ILE A 109 1.69 -7.30 8.94
C ILE A 109 0.47 -6.40 9.16
N VAL A 110 0.66 -5.21 9.72
CA VAL A 110 -0.41 -4.24 9.96
C VAL A 110 -0.99 -3.76 8.63
N ASP A 111 -0.15 -3.41 7.67
CA ASP A 111 -0.60 -2.97 6.34
C ASP A 111 -1.42 -4.06 5.63
N ALA A 112 -0.99 -5.32 5.71
CA ALA A 112 -1.74 -6.45 5.17
C ALA A 112 -3.05 -6.71 5.93
N ALA A 113 -3.08 -6.50 7.25
CA ALA A 113 -4.27 -6.69 8.07
C ALA A 113 -5.32 -5.59 7.83
N GLU A 114 -4.90 -4.35 7.67
CA GLU A 114 -5.78 -3.23 7.26
C GLU A 114 -6.38 -3.49 5.88
N CYS A 115 -5.56 -3.94 4.91
CA CYS A 115 -6.02 -4.30 3.58
C CYS A 115 -7.08 -5.41 3.62
N LEU A 116 -6.83 -6.46 4.39
CA LEU A 116 -7.77 -7.57 4.55
C LEU A 116 -9.07 -7.14 5.25
N ALA A 117 -8.97 -6.28 6.27
CA ALA A 117 -10.14 -5.73 6.96
C ALA A 117 -11.00 -4.89 6.02
N ASP A 118 -10.38 -4.06 5.17
CA ASP A 118 -11.08 -3.28 4.15
C ASP A 118 -11.78 -4.19 3.13
N GLU A 119 -11.13 -5.26 2.68
CA GLU A 119 -11.75 -6.25 1.78
C GLU A 119 -12.96 -6.92 2.41
N LEU A 120 -12.87 -7.32 3.69
CA LEU A 120 -13.98 -7.92 4.44
C LEU A 120 -15.14 -6.95 4.67
N ASP A 121 -14.85 -5.66 4.85
CA ASP A 121 -15.85 -4.59 4.97
C ASP A 121 -16.41 -4.18 3.59
N GLY A 122 -15.97 -4.82 2.51
CA GLY A 122 -16.37 -4.49 1.14
C GLY A 122 -15.80 -3.17 0.64
N ARG A 123 -14.81 -2.61 1.32
CA ARG A 123 -14.09 -1.40 0.91
C ARG A 123 -13.06 -1.76 -0.14
N LYS A 124 -12.89 -0.89 -1.12
CA LYS A 124 -11.85 -1.06 -2.14
C LYS A 124 -10.76 -0.04 -1.93
N GLN A 125 -9.52 -0.49 -1.92
CA GLN A 125 -8.40 0.44 -1.92
C GLN A 125 -8.35 1.19 -3.24
N ALA A 126 -8.26 2.51 -3.17
CA ALA A 126 -8.16 3.39 -4.32
C ALA A 126 -6.94 4.31 -4.18
N THR A 127 -6.00 4.20 -5.11
CA THR A 127 -4.85 5.10 -5.18
C THR A 127 -5.14 6.22 -6.17
N PHE A 128 -5.09 7.46 -5.69
CA PHE A 128 -5.30 8.68 -6.45
C PHE A 128 -3.93 9.32 -6.72
N THR A 129 -3.53 9.38 -7.98
CA THR A 129 -2.30 10.07 -8.40
C THR A 129 -2.64 11.41 -9.01
N THR A 130 -2.06 12.49 -8.48
CA THR A 130 -2.29 13.87 -8.90
C THR A 130 -0.96 14.56 -9.21
N ALA A 131 -0.98 15.59 -10.07
CA ALA A 131 0.24 16.35 -10.42
C ALA A 131 0.71 17.27 -9.27
N MET A 132 -0.22 17.72 -8.43
CA MET A 132 0.01 18.60 -7.29
C MET A 132 -0.73 18.09 -6.06
N PRO A 133 -0.26 18.45 -4.85
CA PRO A 133 -1.00 18.14 -3.63
C PRO A 133 -2.41 18.75 -3.69
N LEU A 134 -3.42 17.98 -3.27
CA LEU A 134 -4.79 18.43 -3.15
C LEU A 134 -5.12 18.80 -1.70
N ASP A 135 -5.95 19.82 -1.53
CA ASP A 135 -6.50 20.18 -0.22
C ASP A 135 -7.51 19.14 0.25
N THR A 136 -7.67 19.02 1.57
CA THR A 136 -8.59 18.04 2.18
C THR A 136 -10.02 18.10 1.62
N PRO A 137 -10.66 19.27 1.42
CA PRO A 137 -12.01 19.34 0.87
C PRO A 137 -12.09 18.86 -0.59
N GLU A 138 -11.03 19.05 -1.38
CA GLU A 138 -10.96 18.54 -2.75
C GLU A 138 -10.80 17.01 -2.78
N GLN A 139 -9.97 16.47 -1.89
CA GLN A 139 -9.82 15.03 -1.73
C GLN A 139 -11.15 14.37 -1.38
N GLU A 140 -11.88 14.88 -0.40
CA GLU A 140 -13.18 14.35 0.02
C GLU A 140 -14.21 14.40 -1.12
N ARG A 141 -14.23 15.49 -1.90
CA ARG A 141 -15.13 15.63 -3.04
C ARG A 141 -14.87 14.58 -4.11
N ILE A 142 -13.59 14.40 -4.48
CA ILE A 142 -13.18 13.43 -5.52
C ILE A 142 -13.51 11.99 -5.07
N VAL A 143 -13.22 11.65 -3.82
CA VAL A 143 -13.53 10.34 -3.25
C VAL A 143 -15.04 10.10 -3.29
N GLY A 144 -15.85 11.06 -2.83
CA GLY A 144 -17.30 10.93 -2.78
C GLY A 144 -17.96 10.81 -4.18
N GLU A 145 -17.44 11.50 -5.20
CA GLU A 145 -17.88 11.34 -6.59
C GLU A 145 -17.55 9.93 -7.12
N LEU A 146 -16.38 9.44 -6.79
CA LEU A 146 -15.93 8.13 -7.26
C LEU A 146 -16.68 6.99 -6.55
N GLU A 147 -16.93 7.08 -5.24
CA GLU A 147 -17.74 6.12 -4.50
C GLU A 147 -19.16 5.97 -5.07
N ARG A 148 -19.77 7.08 -5.47
CA ARG A 148 -21.09 7.07 -6.15
C ARG A 148 -21.04 6.34 -7.49
N THR A 149 -19.92 6.49 -8.22
CA THR A 149 -19.73 5.86 -9.54
C THR A 149 -19.45 4.37 -9.41
N VAL A 150 -18.58 4.00 -8.48
CA VAL A 150 -18.16 2.61 -8.24
C VAL A 150 -19.17 1.83 -7.41
N LYS A 151 -20.07 2.53 -6.70
CA LYS A 151 -21.08 1.98 -5.78
C LYS A 151 -20.45 1.09 -4.68
N SER A 152 -19.27 1.45 -4.22
CA SER A 152 -18.54 0.76 -3.17
C SER A 152 -17.78 1.80 -2.35
N PRO A 153 -17.72 1.66 -1.03
CA PRO A 153 -16.88 2.52 -0.20
C PRO A 153 -15.41 2.34 -0.58
N LEU A 154 -14.66 3.44 -0.56
CA LEU A 154 -13.26 3.46 -0.95
C LEU A 154 -12.37 3.82 0.23
N THR A 155 -11.21 3.19 0.32
CA THR A 155 -10.12 3.60 1.19
C THR A 155 -9.10 4.37 0.33
N PRO A 156 -9.10 5.73 0.39
CA PRO A 156 -8.28 6.55 -0.49
C PRO A 156 -6.83 6.61 -0.03
N SER A 157 -5.89 6.54 -0.98
CA SER A 157 -4.48 6.85 -0.81
C SER A 157 -4.06 7.85 -1.87
N PHE A 158 -3.48 9.00 -1.49
CA PHE A 158 -3.08 10.05 -2.41
C PHE A 158 -1.57 10.04 -2.64
N VAL A 159 -1.18 10.04 -3.91
CA VAL A 159 0.21 10.10 -4.37
C VAL A 159 0.37 11.32 -5.28
N VAL A 160 1.43 12.07 -5.09
CA VAL A 160 1.75 13.21 -5.96
C VAL A 160 2.82 12.79 -6.95
N ASP A 161 2.50 12.83 -8.24
CA ASP A 161 3.42 12.56 -9.34
C ASP A 161 3.33 13.66 -10.40
N PRO A 162 4.29 14.60 -10.43
CA PRO A 162 4.31 15.67 -11.40
C PRO A 162 4.42 15.19 -12.86
N SER A 163 4.83 13.96 -13.12
CA SER A 163 5.01 13.42 -14.48
C SER A 163 3.71 13.32 -15.26
N ILE A 164 2.55 13.23 -14.58
CA ILE A 164 1.25 13.23 -15.24
C ILE A 164 0.84 14.59 -15.81
N ILE A 165 1.61 15.67 -15.51
CA ILE A 165 1.43 17.06 -15.94
C ILE A 165 0.17 17.70 -15.32
N GLY A 166 -0.92 16.97 -15.24
CA GLY A 166 -2.22 17.40 -14.70
C GLY A 166 -3.28 16.33 -14.85
N GLY A 167 -4.45 16.60 -14.28
CA GLY A 167 -5.55 15.63 -14.25
C GLY A 167 -5.41 14.66 -13.09
N LEU A 168 -6.01 13.48 -13.23
CA LEU A 168 -6.14 12.48 -12.19
C LEU A 168 -5.96 11.08 -12.77
N VAL A 169 -5.16 10.26 -12.10
CA VAL A 169 -5.12 8.81 -12.34
C VAL A 169 -5.63 8.11 -11.09
N VAL A 170 -6.63 7.25 -11.24
CA VAL A 170 -7.19 6.47 -10.14
C VAL A 170 -6.98 5.00 -10.41
N ARG A 171 -6.39 4.30 -9.46
CA ARG A 171 -6.26 2.85 -9.48
C ARG A 171 -7.13 2.24 -8.39
N ILE A 172 -8.06 1.37 -8.77
CA ILE A 172 -8.92 0.62 -7.84
C ILE A 172 -8.66 -0.87 -8.07
N GLY A 173 -7.92 -1.49 -7.15
CA GLY A 173 -7.44 -2.87 -7.35
C GLY A 173 -6.63 -2.99 -8.63
N ASP A 174 -7.11 -3.81 -9.58
CA ASP A 174 -6.46 -4.03 -10.89
C ASP A 174 -6.95 -3.06 -11.99
N THR A 175 -7.96 -2.23 -11.72
CA THR A 175 -8.51 -1.31 -12.71
C THR A 175 -7.87 0.07 -12.58
N ILE A 176 -7.41 0.62 -13.71
CA ILE A 176 -6.82 1.97 -13.78
C ILE A 176 -7.72 2.87 -14.62
N TYR A 177 -8.12 3.98 -14.04
CA TYR A 177 -8.83 5.09 -14.71
C TYR A 177 -7.86 6.24 -14.89
N ASP A 178 -7.33 6.40 -16.10
CA ASP A 178 -6.33 7.43 -16.42
C ASP A 178 -6.98 8.57 -17.20
N GLN A 179 -7.10 9.72 -16.57
CA GLN A 179 -7.54 11.00 -17.13
C GLN A 179 -6.42 12.04 -17.08
N SER A 180 -5.15 11.60 -17.13
CA SER A 180 -4.00 12.50 -17.11
C SER A 180 -3.87 13.29 -18.43
N VAL A 181 -3.34 14.49 -18.30
CA VAL A 181 -2.98 15.35 -19.45
C VAL A 181 -1.87 14.69 -20.26
N ALA A 182 -0.90 14.05 -19.60
CA ALA A 182 0.20 13.35 -20.25
C ALA A 182 -0.31 12.27 -21.22
N THR A 183 -1.21 11.40 -20.78
CA THR A 183 -1.80 10.36 -21.63
C THR A 183 -2.66 10.95 -22.75
N SER A 184 -3.40 12.02 -22.47
CA SER A 184 -4.20 12.71 -23.49
C SER A 184 -3.31 13.31 -24.58
N LEU A 185 -2.20 13.95 -24.25
CA LEU A 185 -1.21 14.45 -25.19
C LEU A 185 -0.54 13.34 -26.00
N ALA A 186 -0.16 12.24 -25.35
CA ALA A 186 0.41 11.08 -26.04
C ALA A 186 -0.56 10.49 -27.07
N ARG A 187 -1.85 10.36 -26.72
CA ARG A 187 -2.91 9.91 -27.66
C ARG A 187 -3.09 10.87 -28.85
N LEU A 188 -3.05 12.18 -28.61
CA LEU A 188 -3.11 13.17 -29.68
C LEU A 188 -1.89 13.10 -30.61
N GLY A 189 -0.68 12.98 -30.04
CA GLY A 189 0.54 12.81 -30.81
C GLY A 189 0.49 11.58 -31.72
N GLY A 190 0.05 10.43 -31.18
CA GLY A 190 -0.14 9.20 -31.96
C GLY A 190 -1.16 9.35 -33.11
N ARG A 191 -2.28 10.03 -32.86
CA ARG A 191 -3.29 10.31 -33.93
C ARG A 191 -2.75 11.21 -35.03
N LEU A 192 -1.92 12.21 -34.67
CA LEU A 192 -1.29 13.11 -35.66
C LEU A 192 -0.26 12.36 -36.51
N GLN A 193 0.55 11.51 -35.91
CA GLN A 193 1.50 10.67 -36.64
C GLN A 193 0.81 9.72 -37.62
N GLN A 194 -0.27 9.04 -37.19
CA GLN A 194 -1.05 8.17 -38.07
C GLN A 194 -1.68 8.93 -39.26
N ARG A 195 -2.21 10.14 -39.03
CA ARG A 195 -2.76 10.98 -40.09
C ARG A 195 -1.69 11.40 -41.10
N ASN A 196 -0.48 11.74 -40.63
CA ASN A 196 0.62 12.11 -41.51
C ASN A 196 1.09 10.93 -42.36
N ILE A 197 1.16 9.72 -41.82
CA ILE A 197 1.51 8.51 -42.57
C ILE A 197 0.48 8.23 -43.66
N HIS A 198 -0.82 8.31 -43.35
CA HIS A 198 -1.89 8.15 -44.36
C HIS A 198 -1.87 9.26 -45.42
N ALA A 199 -1.57 10.51 -45.05
CA ALA A 199 -1.46 11.62 -46.01
C ALA A 199 -0.28 11.47 -46.99
N ILE A 200 0.85 10.91 -46.51
CA ILE A 200 2.03 10.60 -47.36
C ILE A 200 1.71 9.42 -48.28
N GLN A 201 1.13 8.33 -47.79
CA GLN A 201 0.77 7.17 -48.60
C GLN A 201 -0.25 7.53 -49.68
N ASN A 202 -1.25 8.35 -49.41
CA ASN A 202 -2.21 8.81 -50.42
C ASN A 202 -1.61 9.78 -51.44
N ARG A 203 -0.50 10.49 -51.14
CA ARG A 203 0.21 11.33 -52.12
C ARG A 203 1.06 10.53 -53.11
N GLU A 204 1.60 9.40 -52.72
CA GLU A 204 2.35 8.51 -53.64
C GLU A 204 1.46 7.87 -54.71
N TYR A 205 0.18 7.66 -54.44
CA TYR A 205 -0.78 7.12 -55.44
C TYR A 205 -1.26 8.13 -56.51
N THR A 206 -0.99 9.44 -56.35
CA THR A 206 -1.46 10.49 -57.27
C THR A 206 -0.45 10.86 -58.35
N TRP A 207 0.76 10.26 -58.37
CA TRP A 207 1.80 10.58 -59.35
C TRP A 207 1.93 9.58 -60.54
N HIS A 208 1.00 8.64 -60.70
CA HIS A 208 0.94 7.63 -61.75
C HIS A 208 -0.31 7.67 -62.61
N THR A 209 -0.83 8.86 -62.93
CA THR A 209 -1.86 9.09 -63.98
C THR A 209 -1.40 10.18 -64.89
#